data_227f28cb289041e232819b33d8ccc965
#
_entry.id   227f28cb289041e232819b33d8ccc965
#
_cell.length_a   1.000
_cell.length_b   1.000
_cell.length_c   1.000
_cell.angle_alpha   90.00
_cell.angle_beta   90.00
_cell.angle_gamma   90.00
#
_symmetry.space_group_name_H-M   'P 1'
#
loop_
_entity.id
_entity.type
_entity.pdbx_description
1 polymer ?
#
loop_
_entity_poly.entity_id
_entity_poly.type
_entity_poly.pdbx_seq_one_letter_code
_entity_poly.pdbx_strand_id
1 'polypeptide(L)'
;MYLKYVQIVNFKNLKNVRFEFSKGANTIIGENDSGKSNALTAIRILLDDNYYYNTKRLKETDFSYALGDWKGHWIIISAFFDEISNEDKHNEFCAEITPEQENIDFLKSYIRCTDKDFGTVSLFIRPCRTKRIELAEAAQNGTFEAVRSQIKLSDYEFYYTSRSQADFTDENVYKSIVGDICAGQYVNPEDDDQSVLGCKIDIMNVWQHISTVFIDALRDVESELRKPKNPIRQIIDTIEGDIKENDIDDIKKKISELNAKIANIPQVSDIGKQVNRKLLEMIGAIYSPEIKLESRLKEDFATLARYLTISPSNQADIDLLGLGHLNILYIAMKLVEFEVNRNRELLNIMIIEEPEAHIHTHIQKTLFNNLQVAHTYTQVVMSTHSTHLSEVSDIEKVNVMKKVDEQTSLVMKPTNGLDRFGTDVLECKGISFAKILSRYL
;
A
#
# COMPACT_ATOMS: atom_id res chain seq x y z
N MET A 1 17.06 -2.82 6.24
CA MET A 1 15.93 -3.74 5.96
C MET A 1 15.34 -3.43 4.58
N TYR A 2 14.91 -4.42 3.82
CA TYR A 2 14.18 -4.26 2.57
C TYR A 2 13.26 -5.46 2.33
N LEU A 3 12.19 -5.27 1.54
CA LEU A 3 11.30 -6.34 1.11
C LEU A 3 12.02 -7.19 0.06
N LYS A 4 12.37 -8.44 0.39
CA LYS A 4 13.13 -9.33 -0.49
C LYS A 4 12.24 -10.15 -1.40
N TYR A 5 11.14 -10.68 -0.88
CA TYR A 5 10.16 -11.36 -1.70
C TYR A 5 8.76 -11.34 -1.07
N VAL A 6 7.76 -11.57 -1.90
CA VAL A 6 6.38 -11.78 -1.48
C VAL A 6 5.88 -13.09 -2.08
N GLN A 7 5.33 -13.94 -1.24
CA GLN A 7 4.65 -15.16 -1.62
C GLN A 7 3.14 -14.92 -1.61
N ILE A 8 2.46 -15.35 -2.65
CA ILE A 8 1.02 -15.19 -2.81
C ILE A 8 0.43 -16.54 -3.22
N VAL A 9 -0.51 -17.03 -2.42
CA VAL A 9 -1.15 -18.32 -2.63
C VAL A 9 -2.65 -18.13 -2.68
N ASN A 10 -3.27 -18.68 -3.71
CA ASN A 10 -4.73 -18.72 -3.92
C ASN A 10 -5.43 -17.36 -4.00
N PHE A 11 -4.75 -16.33 -4.47
CA PHE A 11 -5.33 -15.00 -4.63
C PHE A 11 -5.60 -14.69 -6.12
N LYS A 12 -6.86 -14.59 -6.51
CA LYS A 12 -7.30 -14.29 -7.89
C LYS A 12 -6.64 -15.22 -8.92
N ASN A 13 -5.91 -14.69 -9.90
CA ASN A 13 -5.14 -15.51 -10.86
C ASN A 13 -3.75 -15.92 -10.35
N LEU A 14 -3.39 -15.57 -9.12
CA LEU A 14 -2.12 -15.90 -8.48
C LEU A 14 -2.33 -17.13 -7.60
N LYS A 15 -2.18 -18.33 -8.19
CA LYS A 15 -2.41 -19.58 -7.47
C LYS A 15 -1.28 -19.88 -6.50
N ASN A 16 -0.04 -19.83 -7.00
CA ASN A 16 1.18 -20.14 -6.27
C ASN A 16 2.33 -19.36 -6.88
N VAL A 17 2.61 -18.16 -6.39
CA VAL A 17 3.61 -17.27 -7.01
C VAL A 17 4.50 -16.63 -5.96
N ARG A 18 5.74 -16.38 -6.36
CA ARG A 18 6.73 -15.66 -5.58
C ARG A 18 7.33 -14.54 -6.42
N PHE A 19 7.23 -13.32 -5.92
CA PHE A 19 7.88 -12.14 -6.47
C PHE A 19 9.15 -11.85 -5.68
N GLU A 20 10.26 -11.67 -6.36
CA GLU A 20 11.54 -11.35 -5.73
C GLU A 20 11.93 -9.91 -6.02
N PHE A 21 12.36 -9.21 -5.00
CA PHE A 21 12.71 -7.81 -5.04
C PHE A 21 14.13 -7.58 -4.52
N SER A 22 14.73 -6.49 -4.96
CA SER A 22 16.00 -5.97 -4.48
C SER A 22 15.84 -4.54 -3.98
N LYS A 23 16.85 -3.98 -3.36
CA LYS A 23 16.87 -2.57 -2.96
C LYS A 23 16.68 -1.64 -4.16
N GLY A 24 15.98 -0.52 -3.94
CA GLY A 24 15.67 0.48 -4.96
C GLY A 24 14.48 0.12 -5.82
N ALA A 25 14.52 0.44 -7.12
CA ALA A 25 13.38 0.28 -8.01
C ALA A 25 13.30 -1.14 -8.60
N ASN A 26 12.15 -1.78 -8.43
CA ASN A 26 11.82 -3.11 -8.93
C ASN A 26 10.65 -3.03 -9.89
N THR A 27 10.66 -3.86 -10.92
CA THR A 27 9.66 -3.81 -11.98
C THR A 27 8.96 -5.16 -12.16
N ILE A 28 7.65 -5.14 -12.28
CA ILE A 28 6.81 -6.28 -12.64
C ILE A 28 6.33 -6.05 -14.08
N ILE A 29 6.76 -6.90 -15.00
CA ILE A 29 6.44 -6.82 -16.42
C ILE A 29 5.57 -8.01 -16.82
N GLY A 30 4.64 -7.81 -17.72
CA GLY A 30 3.81 -8.90 -18.24
C GLY A 30 2.75 -8.38 -19.19
N GLU A 31 2.12 -9.31 -19.88
CA GLU A 31 0.99 -9.03 -20.77
C GLU A 31 -0.20 -8.42 -20.01
N ASN A 32 -1.17 -7.88 -20.77
CA ASN A 32 -2.45 -7.49 -20.20
C ASN A 32 -3.12 -8.72 -19.56
N ASP A 33 -3.80 -8.49 -18.45
CA ASP A 33 -4.49 -9.54 -17.67
C ASP A 33 -3.58 -10.64 -17.11
N SER A 34 -2.25 -10.47 -17.15
CA SER A 34 -1.32 -11.42 -16.50
C SER A 34 -1.39 -11.37 -14.96
N GLY A 35 -2.08 -10.38 -14.37
CA GLY A 35 -2.27 -10.27 -12.93
C GLY A 35 -1.31 -9.32 -12.22
N LYS A 36 -0.62 -8.42 -12.92
CA LYS A 36 0.26 -7.40 -12.31
C LYS A 36 -0.46 -6.57 -11.26
N SER A 37 -1.63 -6.04 -11.58
CA SER A 37 -2.47 -5.29 -10.63
C SER A 37 -2.91 -6.15 -9.43
N ASN A 38 -3.14 -7.45 -9.65
CA ASN A 38 -3.46 -8.38 -8.57
C ASN A 38 -2.27 -8.59 -7.63
N ALA A 39 -1.04 -8.65 -8.18
CA ALA A 39 0.18 -8.75 -7.39
C ALA A 39 0.38 -7.49 -6.53
N LEU A 40 0.26 -6.29 -7.12
CA LEU A 40 0.34 -5.04 -6.37
C LEU A 40 -0.77 -4.94 -5.30
N THR A 41 -1.98 -5.38 -5.64
CA THR A 41 -3.11 -5.45 -4.68
C THR A 41 -2.79 -6.37 -3.50
N ALA A 42 -2.20 -7.54 -3.74
CA ALA A 42 -1.81 -8.48 -2.66
C ALA A 42 -0.77 -7.84 -1.72
N ILE A 43 0.25 -7.16 -2.28
CA ILE A 43 1.25 -6.45 -1.47
C ILE A 43 0.57 -5.36 -0.62
N ARG A 44 -0.36 -4.61 -1.19
CA ARG A 44 -1.12 -3.57 -0.47
C ARG A 44 -2.00 -4.13 0.64
N ILE A 45 -2.66 -5.26 0.41
CA ILE A 45 -3.49 -5.92 1.44
C ILE A 45 -2.67 -6.19 2.71
N LEU A 46 -1.40 -6.55 2.55
CA LEU A 46 -0.53 -6.86 3.67
C LEU A 46 0.16 -5.63 4.28
N LEU A 47 0.61 -4.67 3.45
CA LEU A 47 1.54 -3.62 3.88
C LEU A 47 0.98 -2.19 3.86
N ASP A 48 -0.20 -1.95 3.24
CA ASP A 48 -0.80 -0.61 3.10
C ASP A 48 -1.95 -0.44 4.13
N ASP A 49 -1.71 0.33 5.17
CA ASP A 49 -2.68 0.63 6.23
C ASP A 49 -3.94 1.34 5.69
N ASN A 50 -3.77 2.21 4.69
CA ASN A 50 -4.88 2.92 4.05
C ASN A 50 -5.79 1.96 3.27
N TYR A 51 -5.25 0.83 2.81
CA TYR A 51 -6.00 -0.18 2.09
C TYR A 51 -6.76 -1.15 3.01
N TYR A 52 -6.40 -1.24 4.29
CA TYR A 52 -6.94 -2.18 5.28
C TYR A 52 -8.46 -2.15 5.39
N TYR A 53 -9.07 -0.97 5.44
CA TYR A 53 -10.52 -0.85 5.56
C TYR A 53 -11.27 -1.36 4.32
N ASN A 54 -10.64 -1.37 3.16
CA ASN A 54 -11.20 -1.90 1.92
C ASN A 54 -11.11 -3.43 1.85
N THR A 55 -10.12 -4.04 2.52
CA THR A 55 -9.86 -5.49 2.46
C THR A 55 -10.80 -6.32 3.33
N LYS A 56 -11.44 -5.73 4.33
CA LYS A 56 -12.41 -6.44 5.20
C LYS A 56 -13.67 -6.94 4.47
N ARG A 57 -13.83 -6.61 3.19
CA ARG A 57 -14.93 -7.08 2.34
C ARG A 57 -14.43 -8.17 1.39
N LEU A 58 -14.05 -9.32 1.97
CA LEU A 58 -13.70 -10.50 1.20
C LEU A 58 -14.83 -10.87 0.21
N LYS A 59 -14.44 -11.18 -1.02
CA LYS A 59 -15.33 -11.65 -2.08
C LYS A 59 -14.91 -13.04 -2.52
N GLU A 60 -15.84 -13.80 -3.06
CA GLU A 60 -15.53 -15.11 -3.67
C GLU A 60 -14.50 -14.98 -4.79
N THR A 61 -14.56 -13.87 -5.54
CA THR A 61 -13.62 -13.54 -6.62
C THR A 61 -12.22 -13.20 -6.16
N ASP A 62 -11.96 -13.08 -4.86
CA ASP A 62 -10.61 -12.91 -4.32
C ASP A 62 -9.86 -14.23 -4.20
N PHE A 63 -10.59 -15.35 -4.17
CA PHE A 63 -9.98 -16.68 -4.25
C PHE A 63 -9.61 -17.04 -5.68
N SER A 64 -8.58 -17.88 -5.82
CA SER A 64 -8.14 -18.31 -7.15
C SER A 64 -9.19 -19.19 -7.82
N TYR A 65 -9.55 -18.84 -9.04
CA TYR A 65 -10.46 -19.64 -9.86
C TYR A 65 -9.93 -21.06 -10.14
N ALA A 66 -8.60 -21.24 -10.09
CA ALA A 66 -7.96 -22.56 -10.23
C ALA A 66 -8.28 -23.54 -9.10
N LEU A 67 -8.91 -23.06 -8.01
CA LEU A 67 -9.38 -23.91 -6.91
C LEU A 67 -10.69 -24.65 -7.25
N GLY A 68 -11.45 -24.16 -8.22
CA GLY A 68 -12.81 -24.59 -8.51
C GLY A 68 -13.79 -24.11 -7.43
N ASP A 69 -13.81 -24.76 -6.27
CA ASP A 69 -14.56 -24.30 -5.10
C ASP A 69 -13.61 -23.75 -4.03
N TRP A 70 -13.77 -22.48 -3.69
CA TRP A 70 -12.92 -21.75 -2.73
C TRP A 70 -13.11 -22.16 -1.27
N LYS A 71 -14.25 -22.78 -0.95
CA LYS A 71 -14.63 -23.11 0.42
C LYS A 71 -13.61 -23.99 1.10
N GLY A 72 -13.20 -23.62 2.30
CA GLY A 72 -12.16 -24.31 3.07
C GLY A 72 -10.72 -23.96 2.68
N HIS A 73 -10.49 -23.43 1.47
CA HIS A 73 -9.15 -23.00 1.06
C HIS A 73 -8.73 -21.70 1.75
N TRP A 74 -7.41 -21.52 1.88
CA TRP A 74 -6.83 -20.30 2.45
C TRP A 74 -6.20 -19.44 1.35
N ILE A 75 -6.32 -18.11 1.49
CA ILE A 75 -5.44 -17.17 0.79
C ILE A 75 -4.29 -16.88 1.73
N ILE A 76 -3.05 -16.95 1.22
CA ILE A 76 -1.85 -16.64 1.99
C ILE A 76 -1.08 -15.54 1.24
N ILE A 77 -0.72 -14.47 1.96
CA ILE A 77 0.16 -13.41 1.48
C ILE A 77 1.25 -13.26 2.52
N SER A 78 2.50 -13.55 2.14
CA SER A 78 3.64 -13.50 3.06
C SER A 78 4.75 -12.64 2.49
N ALA A 79 5.16 -11.61 3.23
CA ALA A 79 6.27 -10.73 2.91
C ALA A 79 7.49 -11.12 3.73
N PHE A 80 8.62 -11.25 3.05
CA PHE A 80 9.91 -11.56 3.63
C PHE A 80 10.82 -10.34 3.54
N PHE A 81 11.35 -9.92 4.68
CA PHE A 81 12.27 -8.79 4.81
C PHE A 81 13.68 -9.29 5.14
N ASP A 82 14.67 -8.77 4.44
CA ASP A 82 16.07 -9.11 4.63
C ASP A 82 16.86 -7.93 5.20
N GLU A 83 18.07 -8.22 5.69
CA GLU A 83 18.96 -7.26 6.32
C GLU A 83 18.33 -6.55 7.53
N ILE A 84 17.70 -7.31 8.41
CA ILE A 84 17.24 -6.84 9.71
C ILE A 84 18.35 -7.05 10.75
N SER A 85 19.50 -6.42 10.56
CA SER A 85 20.63 -6.56 11.50
C SER A 85 20.64 -5.45 12.55
N ASN A 86 21.20 -5.75 13.73
CA ASN A 86 21.44 -4.72 14.75
C ASN A 86 22.60 -3.79 14.38
N GLU A 87 23.36 -4.14 13.36
CA GLU A 87 24.52 -3.37 12.88
C GLU A 87 24.16 -2.39 11.77
N ASP A 88 22.87 -2.28 11.42
CA ASP A 88 22.44 -1.31 10.43
C ASP A 88 22.91 0.09 10.84
N LYS A 89 23.58 0.74 9.92
CA LYS A 89 24.23 2.04 9.89
C LYS A 89 23.51 3.22 10.59
N HIS A 90 22.57 2.95 11.48
CA HIS A 90 22.04 3.92 12.42
C HIS A 90 23.07 4.48 13.37
N ASN A 91 24.21 3.79 13.55
CA ASN A 91 25.33 4.31 14.35
C ASN A 91 25.95 5.59 13.77
N GLU A 92 25.74 5.92 12.51
CA GLU A 92 26.20 7.18 11.92
C GLU A 92 25.21 8.35 12.14
N PHE A 93 23.94 8.06 12.43
CA PHE A 93 22.90 9.08 12.64
C PHE A 93 22.48 9.27 14.11
N CYS A 94 22.84 8.35 15.01
CA CYS A 94 22.37 8.38 16.40
C CYS A 94 23.56 8.55 17.36
N ALA A 95 23.97 9.79 17.57
CA ALA A 95 24.79 10.16 18.73
C ALA A 95 23.95 10.24 20.03
N GLU A 96 22.61 10.24 19.93
CA GLU A 96 21.67 10.21 21.05
C GLU A 96 20.56 9.21 20.75
N ILE A 97 20.17 8.39 21.77
CA ILE A 97 19.04 7.48 21.69
C ILE A 97 17.77 8.34 21.56
N THR A 98 17.23 8.41 20.36
CA THR A 98 15.96 9.11 20.11
C THR A 98 14.80 8.12 20.32
N PRO A 99 13.57 8.61 20.63
CA PRO A 99 12.37 7.76 20.69
C PRO A 99 12.12 6.96 19.41
N GLU A 100 12.62 7.44 18.28
CA GLU A 100 12.56 6.76 16.97
C GLU A 100 13.40 5.48 16.95
N GLN A 101 14.54 5.45 17.62
CA GLN A 101 15.42 4.28 17.71
C GLN A 101 14.81 3.15 18.53
N GLU A 102 14.10 3.47 19.62
CA GLU A 102 13.35 2.47 20.39
C GLU A 102 12.26 1.80 19.54
N ASN A 103 11.59 2.57 18.67
CA ASN A 103 10.57 2.06 17.76
C ASN A 103 11.16 1.13 16.69
N ILE A 104 12.34 1.44 16.16
CA ILE A 104 13.06 0.63 15.18
C ILE A 104 13.43 -0.72 15.79
N ASP A 105 14.01 -0.72 16.97
CA ASP A 105 14.42 -1.93 17.69
C ASP A 105 13.20 -2.78 18.09
N PHE A 106 12.09 -2.15 18.42
CA PHE A 106 10.83 -2.84 18.69
C PHE A 106 10.34 -3.61 17.44
N LEU A 107 10.26 -2.97 16.28
CA LEU A 107 9.83 -3.66 15.07
C LEU A 107 10.79 -4.81 14.70
N LYS A 108 12.10 -4.58 14.76
CA LYS A 108 13.11 -5.61 14.51
C LYS A 108 12.89 -6.82 15.40
N SER A 109 12.68 -6.61 16.70
CA SER A 109 12.41 -7.70 17.64
C SER A 109 11.06 -8.39 17.39
N TYR A 110 10.11 -7.70 16.77
CA TYR A 110 8.73 -8.17 16.57
C TYR A 110 8.59 -9.07 15.34
N ILE A 111 9.27 -8.74 14.22
CA ILE A 111 9.19 -9.50 12.97
C ILE A 111 10.41 -10.38 12.68
N ARG A 112 11.55 -10.09 13.29
CA ARG A 112 12.81 -10.80 13.06
C ARG A 112 12.73 -12.26 13.50
N CYS A 113 13.13 -13.17 12.63
CA CYS A 113 13.28 -14.57 12.99
C CYS A 113 14.45 -14.76 13.96
N THR A 114 14.31 -15.67 14.92
CA THR A 114 15.33 -15.92 15.95
C THR A 114 16.66 -16.28 15.31
N ASP A 115 17.72 -15.61 15.73
CA ASP A 115 19.10 -15.79 15.29
C ASP A 115 19.32 -15.62 13.76
N LYS A 116 18.46 -14.84 13.11
CA LYS A 116 18.56 -14.54 11.65
C LYS A 116 18.53 -13.05 11.41
N ASP A 117 19.07 -12.63 10.26
CA ASP A 117 19.02 -11.23 9.81
C ASP A 117 17.81 -10.95 8.90
N PHE A 118 16.81 -11.79 8.95
CA PHE A 118 15.57 -11.63 8.21
C PHE A 118 14.34 -11.76 9.11
N GLY A 119 13.22 -11.30 8.58
CA GLY A 119 11.92 -11.39 9.24
C GLY A 119 10.79 -11.57 8.25
N THR A 120 9.65 -12.02 8.74
CA THR A 120 8.47 -12.25 7.91
C THR A 120 7.23 -11.65 8.53
N VAL A 121 6.31 -11.24 7.66
CA VAL A 121 4.95 -10.87 8.02
C VAL A 121 4.01 -11.58 7.08
N SER A 122 3.05 -12.32 7.60
CA SER A 122 2.14 -13.14 6.82
C SER A 122 0.69 -12.86 7.19
N LEU A 123 -0.15 -12.83 6.18
CA LEU A 123 -1.60 -12.79 6.30
C LEU A 123 -2.18 -14.10 5.80
N PHE A 124 -2.97 -14.74 6.65
CA PHE A 124 -3.80 -15.88 6.31
C PHE A 124 -5.27 -15.45 6.32
N ILE A 125 -5.92 -15.46 5.17
CA ILE A 125 -7.36 -15.33 5.06
C ILE A 125 -7.89 -16.76 5.05
N ARG A 126 -8.43 -17.20 6.17
CA ARG A 126 -8.76 -18.61 6.43
C ARG A 126 -10.08 -18.76 7.17
N PRO A 127 -10.74 -19.93 7.14
CA PRO A 127 -11.88 -20.17 8.00
C PRO A 127 -11.51 -19.99 9.47
N CYS A 128 -12.41 -19.39 10.26
CA CYS A 128 -12.20 -19.17 11.69
C CYS A 128 -11.97 -20.49 12.44
N ARG A 129 -11.36 -20.42 13.63
CA ARG A 129 -10.97 -21.61 14.39
C ARG A 129 -12.11 -22.61 14.57
N THR A 130 -13.31 -22.15 14.87
CA THR A 130 -14.50 -23.03 15.03
C THR A 130 -14.82 -23.81 13.76
N LYS A 131 -14.81 -23.11 12.61
CA LYS A 131 -15.08 -23.76 11.32
C LYS A 131 -13.97 -24.71 10.88
N ARG A 132 -12.74 -24.45 11.24
CA ARG A 132 -11.61 -25.35 11.01
C ARG A 132 -11.74 -26.63 11.82
N ILE A 133 -12.19 -26.56 13.08
CA ILE A 133 -12.48 -27.74 13.91
C ILE A 133 -13.62 -28.56 13.28
N GLU A 134 -14.75 -27.90 12.91
CA GLU A 134 -15.87 -28.58 12.27
C GLU A 134 -15.44 -29.30 10.97
N LEU A 135 -14.59 -28.69 10.14
CA LEU A 135 -14.05 -29.30 8.93
C LEU A 135 -13.12 -30.49 9.22
N ALA A 136 -12.25 -30.39 10.23
CA ALA A 136 -11.34 -31.47 10.60
C ALA A 136 -12.11 -32.68 11.16
N GLU A 137 -13.11 -32.45 12.01
CA GLU A 137 -14.00 -33.51 12.53
C GLU A 137 -14.81 -34.14 11.41
N ALA A 138 -15.33 -33.34 10.48
CA ALA A 138 -16.08 -33.83 9.33
C ALA A 138 -15.20 -34.65 8.38
N ALA A 139 -13.92 -34.31 8.23
CA ALA A 139 -12.96 -35.10 7.47
C ALA A 139 -12.73 -36.49 8.09
N GLN A 140 -12.67 -36.59 9.41
CA GLN A 140 -12.55 -37.88 10.11
C GLN A 140 -13.83 -38.73 10.01
N ASN A 141 -14.99 -38.07 10.00
CA ASN A 141 -16.29 -38.73 9.99
C ASN A 141 -16.84 -38.98 8.58
N GLY A 142 -16.11 -38.65 7.51
CA GLY A 142 -16.52 -38.84 6.13
C GLY A 142 -17.66 -37.92 5.66
N THR A 143 -17.95 -36.83 6.39
CA THR A 143 -18.98 -35.83 6.06
C THR A 143 -18.40 -34.51 5.58
N PHE A 144 -17.13 -34.50 5.18
CA PHE A 144 -16.37 -33.29 4.84
C PHE A 144 -17.06 -32.38 3.81
N GLU A 145 -17.50 -32.92 2.68
CA GLU A 145 -18.13 -32.15 1.62
C GLU A 145 -19.47 -31.52 2.05
N ALA A 146 -20.22 -32.20 2.92
CA ALA A 146 -21.48 -31.67 3.45
C ALA A 146 -21.24 -30.43 4.34
N VAL A 147 -20.23 -30.46 5.21
CA VAL A 147 -19.85 -29.34 6.07
C VAL A 147 -19.19 -28.23 5.26
N ARG A 148 -18.26 -28.58 4.36
CA ARG A 148 -17.57 -27.66 3.47
C ARG A 148 -18.54 -26.83 2.62
N SER A 149 -19.57 -27.44 2.07
CA SER A 149 -20.58 -26.76 1.24
C SER A 149 -21.33 -25.64 1.96
N GLN A 150 -21.40 -25.69 3.30
CA GLN A 150 -22.11 -24.70 4.13
C GLN A 150 -21.25 -23.48 4.50
N ILE A 151 -19.94 -23.50 4.22
CA ILE A 151 -19.04 -22.39 4.53
C ILE A 151 -19.42 -21.14 3.75
N LYS A 152 -19.40 -20.00 4.45
CA LYS A 152 -19.67 -18.67 3.92
C LYS A 152 -18.45 -17.77 4.07
N LEU A 153 -18.39 -16.68 3.31
CA LEU A 153 -17.32 -15.67 3.45
C LEU A 153 -17.25 -15.05 4.85
N SER A 154 -18.39 -14.95 5.55
CA SER A 154 -18.44 -14.48 6.95
C SER A 154 -17.76 -15.41 7.95
N ASP A 155 -17.47 -16.65 7.56
CA ASP A 155 -16.80 -17.62 8.40
C ASP A 155 -15.28 -17.53 8.31
N TYR A 156 -14.75 -16.61 7.46
CA TYR A 156 -13.33 -16.37 7.29
C TYR A 156 -12.83 -15.28 8.22
N GLU A 157 -11.61 -15.48 8.71
CA GLU A 157 -10.85 -14.51 9.51
C GLU A 157 -9.59 -14.05 8.80
N PHE A 158 -9.14 -12.83 9.12
CA PHE A 158 -7.84 -12.29 8.72
C PHE A 158 -6.88 -12.52 9.89
N TYR A 159 -5.95 -13.44 9.70
CA TYR A 159 -5.04 -13.86 10.74
C TYR A 159 -3.61 -13.47 10.38
N TYR A 160 -3.02 -12.58 11.15
CA TYR A 160 -1.67 -12.05 10.90
C TYR A 160 -0.66 -12.72 11.79
N THR A 161 0.48 -13.12 11.20
CA THR A 161 1.60 -13.70 11.92
C THR A 161 2.94 -13.09 11.49
N SER A 162 3.97 -13.31 12.29
CA SER A 162 5.35 -13.02 11.94
C SER A 162 6.26 -14.21 12.25
N ARG A 163 7.51 -14.11 11.78
CA ARG A 163 8.59 -15.09 12.07
C ARG A 163 8.39 -16.48 11.47
N SER A 164 7.46 -16.65 10.54
CA SER A 164 7.40 -17.87 9.76
C SER A 164 8.63 -17.98 8.85
N GLN A 165 9.18 -19.18 8.69
CA GLN A 165 10.27 -19.47 7.76
C GLN A 165 9.83 -20.40 6.63
N ALA A 166 8.53 -20.66 6.54
CA ALA A 166 7.96 -21.59 5.58
C ALA A 166 7.90 -20.98 4.17
N ASP A 167 8.13 -21.81 3.17
CA ASP A 167 7.79 -21.50 1.79
C ASP A 167 6.36 -21.92 1.49
N PHE A 168 5.43 -20.97 1.57
CA PHE A 168 4.01 -21.23 1.35
C PHE A 168 3.68 -21.50 -0.13
N THR A 169 4.61 -21.29 -1.04
CA THR A 169 4.45 -21.65 -2.44
C THR A 169 4.70 -23.15 -2.70
N ASP A 170 5.28 -23.86 -1.72
CA ASP A 170 5.37 -25.32 -1.76
C ASP A 170 3.99 -25.95 -1.42
N GLU A 171 3.48 -26.75 -2.34
CA GLU A 171 2.19 -27.42 -2.17
C GLU A 171 2.18 -28.37 -0.96
N ASN A 172 3.32 -28.98 -0.61
CA ASN A 172 3.42 -29.83 0.57
C ASN A 172 3.27 -29.02 1.86
N VAL A 173 3.85 -27.81 1.91
CA VAL A 173 3.68 -26.90 3.04
C VAL A 173 2.22 -26.44 3.13
N TYR A 174 1.59 -26.10 2.01
CA TYR A 174 0.18 -25.74 2.02
C TYR A 174 -0.70 -26.89 2.53
N LYS A 175 -0.46 -28.13 2.05
CA LYS A 175 -1.19 -29.33 2.51
C LYS A 175 -0.94 -29.64 3.99
N SER A 176 0.24 -29.36 4.52
CA SER A 176 0.55 -29.60 5.93
C SER A 176 -0.23 -28.68 6.89
N ILE A 177 -0.61 -27.46 6.45
CA ILE A 177 -1.33 -26.51 7.28
C ILE A 177 -2.84 -26.45 7.02
N VAL A 178 -3.28 -26.83 5.83
CA VAL A 178 -4.70 -26.81 5.43
C VAL A 178 -5.29 -28.20 5.37
N GLY A 179 -4.53 -29.15 4.85
CA GLY A 179 -4.98 -30.50 4.48
C GLY A 179 -5.09 -30.67 2.96
N ASP A 180 -5.29 -31.91 2.52
CA ASP A 180 -5.61 -32.20 1.13
C ASP A 180 -7.14 -32.18 0.94
N ILE A 181 -7.65 -30.97 0.61
CA ILE A 181 -9.09 -30.74 0.45
C ILE A 181 -9.69 -31.64 -0.63
N CYS A 182 -8.94 -31.92 -1.71
CA CYS A 182 -9.41 -32.81 -2.79
C CYS A 182 -9.54 -34.24 -2.30
N ALA A 183 -8.74 -34.67 -1.34
CA ALA A 183 -8.82 -35.96 -0.69
C ALA A 183 -9.79 -36.00 0.52
N GLY A 184 -10.50 -34.90 0.78
CA GLY A 184 -11.39 -34.78 1.94
C GLY A 184 -10.67 -34.69 3.28
N GLN A 185 -9.40 -34.25 3.30
CA GLN A 185 -8.60 -34.10 4.50
C GLN A 185 -8.50 -32.63 4.90
N TYR A 186 -8.56 -32.35 6.20
CA TYR A 186 -8.41 -31.03 6.76
C TYR A 186 -7.66 -31.06 8.09
N VAL A 187 -6.73 -30.11 8.29
CA VAL A 187 -5.89 -30.07 9.48
C VAL A 187 -6.67 -29.48 10.65
N ASN A 188 -6.60 -30.16 11.82
CA ASN A 188 -7.18 -29.63 13.05
C ASN A 188 -6.34 -28.43 13.53
N PRO A 189 -6.97 -27.28 13.88
CA PRO A 189 -6.23 -26.13 14.42
C PRO A 189 -5.50 -26.39 15.75
N GLU A 190 -5.76 -27.51 16.43
CA GLU A 190 -4.99 -27.95 17.61
C GLU A 190 -3.61 -28.49 17.25
N ASP A 191 -3.48 -28.99 16.01
CA ASP A 191 -2.23 -29.50 15.45
C ASP A 191 -1.45 -28.44 14.66
N ASP A 192 -1.85 -27.16 14.75
CA ASP A 192 -1.20 -26.05 14.06
C ASP A 192 0.28 -25.93 14.49
N ASP A 193 1.19 -26.11 13.53
CA ASP A 193 2.62 -25.93 13.73
C ASP A 193 2.99 -24.43 13.68
N GLN A 194 3.30 -23.87 14.84
CA GLN A 194 3.72 -22.47 14.96
C GLN A 194 5.06 -22.19 14.29
N SER A 195 5.92 -23.20 14.08
CA SER A 195 7.16 -23.02 13.33
C SER A 195 6.88 -22.71 11.85
N VAL A 196 5.79 -23.23 11.32
CA VAL A 196 5.31 -23.01 9.94
C VAL A 196 4.44 -21.76 9.84
N LEU A 197 3.43 -21.64 10.71
CA LEU A 197 2.49 -20.51 10.67
C LEU A 197 3.08 -19.19 11.22
N GLY A 198 4.07 -19.28 12.10
CA GLY A 198 4.63 -18.15 12.81
C GLY A 198 3.82 -17.74 14.04
N CYS A 199 4.27 -16.68 14.70
CA CYS A 199 3.66 -16.13 15.91
C CYS A 199 2.58 -15.10 15.53
N LYS A 200 1.42 -15.15 16.19
CA LYS A 200 0.35 -14.15 15.99
C LYS A 200 0.85 -12.75 16.36
N ILE A 201 0.54 -11.78 15.51
CA ILE A 201 0.89 -10.36 15.70
C ILE A 201 -0.32 -9.44 15.52
N ASP A 202 -0.20 -8.23 16.06
CA ASP A 202 -1.05 -7.12 15.67
C ASP A 202 -0.38 -6.37 14.50
N ILE A 203 -1.03 -6.39 13.34
CA ILE A 203 -0.51 -5.78 12.13
C ILE A 203 -0.36 -4.26 12.25
N MET A 204 -1.14 -3.60 13.10
CA MET A 204 -1.04 -2.17 13.35
C MET A 204 0.37 -1.77 13.82
N ASN A 205 1.01 -2.62 14.63
CA ASN A 205 2.38 -2.37 15.08
C ASN A 205 3.40 -2.45 13.92
N VAL A 206 3.13 -3.22 12.89
CA VAL A 206 3.99 -3.30 11.70
C VAL A 206 3.82 -2.04 10.84
N TRP A 207 2.57 -1.62 10.61
CA TRP A 207 2.27 -0.45 9.77
C TRP A 207 2.75 0.88 10.37
N GLN A 208 2.96 0.96 11.69
CA GLN A 208 3.58 2.13 12.31
C GLN A 208 5.04 2.35 11.89
N HIS A 209 5.68 1.33 11.31
CA HIS A 209 7.11 1.36 10.95
C HIS A 209 7.39 1.09 9.48
N ILE A 210 6.38 0.69 8.72
CA ILE A 210 6.47 0.49 7.26
C ILE A 210 5.44 1.38 6.60
N SER A 211 5.89 2.39 5.89
CA SER A 211 5.03 3.27 5.11
C SER A 211 4.87 2.73 3.69
N THR A 212 3.63 2.64 3.22
CA THR A 212 3.33 2.23 1.85
C THR A 212 2.53 3.31 1.14
N VAL A 213 3.07 3.82 0.04
CA VAL A 213 2.39 4.79 -0.82
C VAL A 213 2.03 4.13 -2.14
N PHE A 214 0.77 4.19 -2.51
CA PHE A 214 0.27 3.64 -3.77
C PHE A 214 -0.09 4.72 -4.78
N ILE A 215 0.34 4.51 -6.01
CA ILE A 215 0.04 5.37 -7.16
C ILE A 215 -0.67 4.51 -8.22
N ASP A 216 -1.95 4.80 -8.44
CA ASP A 216 -2.84 4.06 -9.34
C ASP A 216 -2.61 4.43 -10.82
N ALA A 217 -2.84 3.48 -11.74
CA ALA A 217 -2.75 3.69 -13.19
C ALA A 217 -3.86 4.57 -13.76
N LEU A 218 -5.08 4.31 -13.31
CA LEU A 218 -6.28 5.05 -13.74
C LEU A 218 -6.51 6.21 -12.76
N ARG A 219 -6.03 7.39 -13.14
CA ARG A 219 -6.06 8.56 -12.27
C ARG A 219 -7.00 9.60 -12.83
N ASP A 220 -8.05 9.83 -12.10
CA ASP A 220 -8.74 11.10 -12.14
C ASP A 220 -7.98 12.07 -11.20
N VAL A 221 -6.85 12.56 -11.70
CA VAL A 221 -5.94 13.44 -10.93
C VAL A 221 -6.68 14.68 -10.44
N GLU A 222 -7.59 15.21 -11.25
CA GLU A 222 -8.40 16.36 -10.88
C GLU A 222 -9.28 16.05 -9.66
N SER A 223 -9.98 14.91 -9.68
CA SER A 223 -10.78 14.46 -8.55
C SER A 223 -9.93 14.20 -7.31
N GLU A 224 -8.75 13.59 -7.47
CA GLU A 224 -7.83 13.34 -6.36
C GLU A 224 -7.33 14.62 -5.71
N LEU A 225 -7.00 15.65 -6.51
CA LEU A 225 -6.56 16.95 -6.00
C LEU A 225 -7.67 17.73 -5.27
N ARG A 226 -8.94 17.48 -5.60
CA ARG A 226 -10.10 18.09 -4.94
C ARG A 226 -10.51 17.38 -3.65
N LYS A 227 -9.97 16.18 -3.36
CA LYS A 227 -10.29 15.45 -2.13
C LYS A 227 -9.79 16.17 -0.87
N PRO A 228 -10.49 16.05 0.26
CA PRO A 228 -10.04 16.63 1.53
C PRO A 228 -8.68 16.12 2.02
N LYS A 229 -8.30 14.90 1.62
CA LYS A 229 -7.00 14.27 1.90
C LYS A 229 -6.18 14.15 0.61
N ASN A 230 -5.97 15.26 -0.09
CA ASN A 230 -5.10 15.27 -1.26
C ASN A 230 -3.60 15.26 -0.85
N PRO A 231 -2.68 14.90 -1.79
CA PRO A 231 -1.25 14.81 -1.49
C PRO A 231 -0.65 16.12 -0.94
N ILE A 232 -1.11 17.27 -1.44
CA ILE A 232 -0.64 18.58 -0.98
C ILE A 232 -0.92 18.75 0.51
N ARG A 233 -2.13 18.40 0.93
CA ARG A 233 -2.51 18.50 2.32
C ARG A 233 -1.71 17.58 3.21
N GLN A 234 -1.49 16.34 2.79
CA GLN A 234 -0.68 15.38 3.54
C GLN A 234 0.76 15.91 3.73
N ILE A 235 1.34 16.53 2.69
CA ILE A 235 2.63 17.19 2.78
C ILE A 235 2.58 18.33 3.80
N ILE A 236 1.56 19.19 3.73
CA ILE A 236 1.42 20.34 4.63
C ILE A 236 1.19 19.91 6.07
N ASP A 237 0.30 18.93 6.30
CA ASP A 237 0.04 18.39 7.64
C ASP A 237 1.34 17.82 8.27
N THR A 238 2.25 17.29 7.44
CA THR A 238 3.54 16.76 7.91
C THR A 238 4.53 17.85 8.28
N ILE A 239 4.58 18.95 7.51
CA ILE A 239 5.51 20.07 7.73
C ILE A 239 4.94 21.13 8.69
N GLU A 240 3.69 20.98 9.16
CA GLU A 240 3.04 21.97 10.03
C GLU A 240 3.88 22.25 11.30
N GLY A 241 4.51 21.21 11.86
CA GLY A 241 5.39 21.32 13.02
C GLY A 241 6.68 22.12 12.77
N ASP A 242 7.09 22.31 11.53
CA ASP A 242 8.30 23.04 11.13
C ASP A 242 8.02 24.53 10.82
N ILE A 243 6.72 24.90 10.78
CA ILE A 243 6.33 26.31 10.52
C ILE A 243 6.59 27.13 11.78
N LYS A 244 7.23 28.29 11.60
CA LYS A 244 7.55 29.19 12.72
C LYS A 244 6.28 29.67 13.40
N GLU A 245 6.26 29.63 14.73
CA GLU A 245 5.12 30.08 15.55
C GLU A 245 4.70 31.53 15.20
N ASN A 246 5.66 32.41 14.93
CA ASN A 246 5.37 33.80 14.56
C ASN A 246 4.54 33.91 13.28
N ASP A 247 4.78 33.03 12.28
CA ASP A 247 4.04 33.05 11.02
C ASP A 247 2.61 32.53 11.23
N ILE A 248 2.46 31.51 12.08
CA ILE A 248 1.15 30.98 12.48
C ILE A 248 0.34 32.03 13.25
N ASP A 249 0.96 32.74 14.18
CA ASP A 249 0.28 33.78 14.98
C ASP A 249 -0.13 34.97 14.13
N ASP A 250 0.71 35.39 13.17
CA ASP A 250 0.34 36.47 12.23
C ASP A 250 -0.88 36.05 11.36
N ILE A 251 -0.91 34.81 10.90
CA ILE A 251 -2.05 34.28 10.16
C ILE A 251 -3.32 34.27 11.03
N LYS A 252 -3.24 33.76 12.27
CA LYS A 252 -4.36 33.75 13.22
C LYS A 252 -4.91 35.16 13.43
N LYS A 253 -4.03 36.14 13.65
CA LYS A 253 -4.41 37.55 13.82
C LYS A 253 -5.15 38.09 12.61
N LYS A 254 -4.67 37.82 11.39
CA LYS A 254 -5.31 38.28 10.15
C LYS A 254 -6.69 37.62 9.95
N ILE A 255 -6.87 36.38 10.35
CA ILE A 255 -8.16 35.70 10.28
C ILE A 255 -9.13 36.32 11.29
N SER A 256 -8.69 36.56 12.50
CA SER A 256 -9.49 37.25 13.53
C SER A 256 -9.95 38.63 13.06
N GLU A 257 -9.06 39.41 12.45
CA GLU A 257 -9.39 40.69 11.84
C GLU A 257 -10.41 40.56 10.70
N LEU A 258 -10.29 39.50 9.86
CA LEU A 258 -11.22 39.23 8.78
C LEU A 258 -12.60 38.86 9.32
N ASN A 259 -12.66 37.97 10.32
CA ASN A 259 -13.89 37.59 11.00
C ASN A 259 -14.62 38.84 11.56
N ALA A 260 -13.88 39.75 12.23
CA ALA A 260 -14.43 40.99 12.73
C ALA A 260 -14.93 41.91 11.60
N LYS A 261 -14.21 42.02 10.50
CA LYS A 261 -14.63 42.83 9.35
C LYS A 261 -15.92 42.28 8.72
N ILE A 262 -16.03 40.96 8.55
CA ILE A 262 -17.25 40.34 7.99
C ILE A 262 -18.44 40.59 8.91
N ALA A 263 -18.28 40.40 10.23
CA ALA A 263 -19.35 40.61 11.21
C ALA A 263 -19.84 42.08 11.23
N ASN A 264 -18.93 43.00 10.95
CA ASN A 264 -19.22 44.47 10.94
C ASN A 264 -19.73 45.02 9.60
N ILE A 265 -19.89 44.14 8.56
CA ILE A 265 -20.54 44.57 7.32
C ILE A 265 -21.99 44.99 7.64
N PRO A 266 -22.43 46.22 7.27
CA PRO A 266 -23.75 46.72 7.65
C PRO A 266 -24.90 45.74 7.29
N GLN A 267 -24.86 45.15 6.10
CA GLN A 267 -25.87 44.22 5.62
C GLN A 267 -25.91 42.94 6.49
N VAL A 268 -24.73 42.44 6.95
CA VAL A 268 -24.64 41.25 7.81
C VAL A 268 -25.19 41.55 9.21
N SER A 269 -24.80 42.70 9.78
CA SER A 269 -25.29 43.19 11.08
C SER A 269 -26.80 43.40 11.06
N ASP A 270 -27.34 43.97 9.96
CA ASP A 270 -28.79 44.23 9.83
C ASP A 270 -29.60 42.95 9.71
N ILE A 271 -29.07 41.86 9.10
CA ILE A 271 -29.72 40.54 9.11
C ILE A 271 -29.89 40.07 10.56
N GLY A 272 -28.82 40.13 11.38
CA GLY A 272 -28.90 39.79 12.80
C GLY A 272 -29.99 40.54 13.56
N LYS A 273 -30.09 41.87 13.33
CA LYS A 273 -31.10 42.71 13.93
C LYS A 273 -32.51 42.32 13.46
N GLN A 274 -32.69 42.01 12.17
CA GLN A 274 -33.99 41.61 11.63
C GLN A 274 -34.43 40.26 12.21
N VAL A 275 -33.52 39.30 12.37
CA VAL A 275 -33.78 38.00 13.01
C VAL A 275 -34.19 38.21 14.46
N ASN A 276 -33.48 39.04 15.23
CA ASN A 276 -33.82 39.33 16.60
C ASN A 276 -35.21 39.97 16.72
N ARG A 277 -35.53 40.93 15.85
CA ARG A 277 -36.85 41.56 15.82
C ARG A 277 -37.98 40.53 15.55
N LYS A 278 -37.76 39.64 14.59
CA LYS A 278 -38.71 38.58 14.28
C LYS A 278 -38.90 37.58 15.43
N LEU A 279 -37.80 37.18 16.09
CA LEU A 279 -37.86 36.33 17.27
C LEU A 279 -38.69 36.98 18.40
N LEU A 280 -38.48 38.29 18.62
CA LEU A 280 -39.18 39.04 19.63
C LEU A 280 -40.67 39.15 19.32
N GLU A 281 -41.07 39.33 18.05
CA GLU A 281 -42.43 39.30 17.56
C GLU A 281 -43.09 37.94 17.75
N MET A 282 -42.36 36.82 17.55
CA MET A 282 -42.89 35.46 17.57
C MET A 282 -43.05 34.87 18.99
N ILE A 283 -42.08 35.07 19.86
CA ILE A 283 -41.99 34.36 21.17
C ILE A 283 -41.94 35.33 22.37
N GLY A 284 -41.95 36.62 22.14
CA GLY A 284 -41.90 37.63 23.20
C GLY A 284 -40.54 37.83 23.84
N ALA A 285 -40.40 38.93 24.56
CA ALA A 285 -39.09 39.37 25.11
C ALA A 285 -38.48 38.44 26.17
N ILE A 286 -39.33 37.66 26.87
CA ILE A 286 -38.90 36.76 27.96
C ILE A 286 -38.15 35.53 27.41
N TYR A 287 -38.54 35.05 26.22
CA TYR A 287 -38.02 33.80 25.64
C TYR A 287 -37.14 34.02 24.42
N SER A 288 -36.99 35.27 23.95
CA SER A 288 -36.18 35.58 22.78
C SER A 288 -34.68 35.69 23.16
N PRO A 289 -33.82 34.76 22.71
CA PRO A 289 -32.39 34.89 22.88
C PRO A 289 -31.84 35.99 21.97
N GLU A 290 -30.85 36.74 22.41
CA GLU A 290 -30.11 37.66 21.53
C GLU A 290 -29.23 36.88 20.55
N ILE A 291 -29.54 36.97 19.26
CA ILE A 291 -28.80 36.31 18.19
C ILE A 291 -27.86 37.31 17.54
N LYS A 292 -26.57 36.94 17.45
CA LYS A 292 -25.55 37.66 16.69
C LYS A 292 -25.11 36.84 15.50
N LEU A 293 -25.07 37.46 14.34
CA LEU A 293 -24.50 36.85 13.16
C LEU A 293 -22.99 37.13 13.15
N GLU A 294 -22.20 36.09 13.36
CA GLU A 294 -20.75 36.16 13.45
C GLU A 294 -20.10 35.32 12.36
N SER A 295 -18.97 35.77 11.82
CA SER A 295 -18.08 34.96 11.01
C SER A 295 -17.21 34.13 11.95
N ARG A 296 -17.10 32.82 11.70
CA ARG A 296 -16.25 31.89 12.46
C ARG A 296 -15.34 31.11 11.52
N LEU A 297 -14.53 31.84 10.73
CA LEU A 297 -13.41 31.20 10.06
C LEU A 297 -12.46 30.67 11.12
N LYS A 298 -12.11 29.39 11.05
CA LYS A 298 -11.18 28.78 12.01
C LYS A 298 -9.80 29.37 11.87
N GLU A 299 -9.20 29.73 12.99
CA GLU A 299 -7.86 30.34 13.11
C GLU A 299 -6.76 29.26 13.13
N ASP A 300 -7.02 28.14 12.51
CA ASP A 300 -6.13 26.99 12.49
C ASP A 300 -5.51 26.84 11.08
N PHE A 301 -4.19 26.68 11.02
CA PHE A 301 -3.44 26.58 9.77
C PHE A 301 -3.86 25.36 8.95
N ALA A 302 -4.11 24.21 9.58
CA ALA A 302 -4.55 23.00 8.90
C ALA A 302 -5.88 23.19 8.17
N THR A 303 -6.79 24.02 8.71
CA THR A 303 -8.03 24.40 8.03
C THR A 303 -7.77 25.30 6.82
N LEU A 304 -6.83 26.25 6.92
CA LEU A 304 -6.46 27.11 5.79
C LEU A 304 -5.73 26.36 4.69
N ALA A 305 -4.89 25.42 5.05
CA ALA A 305 -4.17 24.57 4.11
C ALA A 305 -5.11 23.81 3.13
N ARG A 306 -6.39 23.63 3.52
CA ARG A 306 -7.43 23.06 2.62
C ARG A 306 -7.75 23.91 1.41
N TYR A 307 -7.43 25.19 1.46
CA TYR A 307 -7.67 26.12 0.36
C TYR A 307 -6.43 26.33 -0.51
N LEU A 308 -5.30 25.69 -0.16
CA LEU A 308 -4.12 25.68 -1.01
C LEU A 308 -4.36 24.80 -2.23
N THR A 309 -4.13 25.37 -3.40
CA THR A 309 -4.26 24.69 -4.69
C THR A 309 -2.98 24.87 -5.50
N ILE A 310 -2.68 23.91 -6.34
CA ILE A 310 -1.61 24.03 -7.32
C ILE A 310 -2.21 24.65 -8.59
N SER A 311 -1.57 25.69 -9.11
CA SER A 311 -1.91 26.27 -10.39
C SER A 311 -0.65 26.50 -11.23
N PRO A 312 -0.73 26.33 -12.56
CA PRO A 312 0.37 26.68 -13.45
C PRO A 312 0.76 28.17 -13.31
N SER A 313 2.05 28.48 -13.50
CA SER A 313 2.58 29.85 -13.33
C SER A 313 1.97 30.90 -14.26
N ASN A 314 1.33 30.47 -15.35
CA ASN A 314 0.66 31.32 -16.34
C ASN A 314 -0.81 31.66 -15.99
N GLN A 315 -1.25 31.42 -14.76
CA GLN A 315 -2.63 31.59 -14.28
C GLN A 315 -3.68 30.77 -15.04
N ALA A 316 -3.26 29.74 -15.77
CA ALA A 316 -4.18 28.79 -16.38
C ALA A 316 -4.74 27.85 -15.30
N ASP A 317 -5.99 27.42 -15.43
CA ASP A 317 -6.56 26.39 -14.59
C ASP A 317 -5.82 25.08 -14.79
N ILE A 318 -5.67 24.30 -13.72
CA ILE A 318 -5.02 22.99 -13.74
C ILE A 318 -5.73 22.05 -14.71
N ASP A 319 -7.04 22.24 -14.89
CA ASP A 319 -7.91 21.46 -15.78
C ASP A 319 -7.55 21.65 -17.28
N LEU A 320 -6.77 22.67 -17.61
CA LEU A 320 -6.24 22.91 -18.95
C LEU A 320 -4.96 22.11 -19.26
N LEU A 321 -4.38 21.45 -18.25
CA LEU A 321 -3.25 20.56 -18.47
C LEU A 321 -3.74 19.24 -19.09
N GLY A 322 -3.05 18.77 -20.08
CA GLY A 322 -3.34 17.43 -20.65
C GLY A 322 -3.06 16.32 -19.65
N LEU A 323 -3.79 15.21 -19.76
CA LEU A 323 -3.73 14.05 -18.85
C LEU A 323 -2.31 13.57 -18.54
N GLY A 324 -1.40 13.60 -19.51
CA GLY A 324 0.01 13.23 -19.28
C GLY A 324 0.73 14.16 -18.32
N HIS A 325 0.49 15.47 -18.41
CA HIS A 325 1.07 16.45 -17.47
C HIS A 325 0.47 16.33 -16.08
N LEU A 326 -0.84 16.12 -15.98
CA LEU A 326 -1.53 15.89 -14.70
C LEU A 326 -1.00 14.63 -14.02
N ASN A 327 -0.73 13.58 -14.78
CA ASN A 327 -0.14 12.35 -14.28
C ASN A 327 1.25 12.58 -13.70
N ILE A 328 2.12 13.27 -14.44
CA ILE A 328 3.48 13.59 -13.97
C ILE A 328 3.42 14.45 -12.71
N LEU A 329 2.54 15.46 -12.69
CA LEU A 329 2.33 16.30 -11.54
C LEU A 329 1.90 15.50 -10.30
N TYR A 330 0.95 14.59 -10.46
CA TYR A 330 0.48 13.73 -9.37
C TYR A 330 1.60 12.82 -8.85
N ILE A 331 2.36 12.18 -9.75
CA ILE A 331 3.53 11.37 -9.36
C ILE A 331 4.54 12.23 -8.60
N ALA A 332 4.84 13.43 -9.09
CA ALA A 332 5.77 14.34 -8.42
C ALA A 332 5.30 14.72 -7.00
N MET A 333 4.01 15.02 -6.82
CA MET A 333 3.46 15.30 -5.50
C MET A 333 3.53 14.09 -4.56
N LYS A 334 3.24 12.89 -5.07
CA LYS A 334 3.36 11.65 -4.30
C LYS A 334 4.81 11.34 -3.94
N LEU A 335 5.77 11.69 -4.79
CA LEU A 335 7.19 11.59 -4.47
C LEU A 335 7.59 12.56 -3.35
N VAL A 336 7.11 13.80 -3.38
CA VAL A 336 7.37 14.78 -2.32
C VAL A 336 6.73 14.32 -0.99
N GLU A 337 5.48 13.87 -1.02
CA GLU A 337 4.79 13.29 0.14
C GLU A 337 5.61 12.13 0.73
N PHE A 338 6.10 11.25 -0.13
CA PHE A 338 6.93 10.12 0.25
C PHE A 338 8.28 10.55 0.85
N GLU A 339 8.94 11.56 0.26
CA GLU A 339 10.21 12.11 0.77
C GLU A 339 10.05 12.80 2.12
N VAL A 340 8.97 13.54 2.33
CA VAL A 340 8.68 14.21 3.60
C VAL A 340 8.41 13.22 4.72
N ASN A 341 7.70 12.13 4.42
CA ASN A 341 7.38 11.08 5.39
C ASN A 341 8.55 10.10 5.63
N ARG A 342 9.50 10.02 4.70
CA ARG A 342 10.59 9.04 4.65
C ARG A 342 11.40 8.89 5.93
N ASN A 343 11.67 9.98 6.62
CA ASN A 343 12.57 10.00 7.78
C ASN A 343 11.93 9.46 9.06
N ARG A 344 10.66 9.09 9.02
CA ARG A 344 9.89 8.64 10.19
C ARG A 344 9.74 7.13 10.26
N GLU A 345 9.94 6.45 9.12
CA GLU A 345 9.63 5.04 8.99
C GLU A 345 10.90 4.21 8.72
N LEU A 346 10.88 2.97 9.20
CA LEU A 346 12.00 2.03 9.02
C LEU A 346 12.15 1.59 7.56
N LEU A 347 11.03 1.39 6.87
CA LEU A 347 11.00 1.03 5.45
C LEU A 347 9.87 1.80 4.76
N ASN A 348 10.22 2.45 3.67
CA ASN A 348 9.26 3.12 2.82
C ASN A 348 9.13 2.36 1.50
N ILE A 349 7.93 1.92 1.17
CA ILE A 349 7.62 1.20 -0.07
C ILE A 349 6.69 2.06 -0.92
N MET A 350 7.14 2.37 -2.13
CA MET A 350 6.31 3.03 -3.13
C MET A 350 5.84 2.00 -4.14
N ILE A 351 4.54 1.86 -4.30
CA ILE A 351 3.92 0.98 -5.29
C ILE A 351 3.33 1.83 -6.40
N ILE A 352 3.76 1.62 -7.64
CA ILE A 352 3.30 2.40 -8.78
C ILE A 352 2.72 1.47 -9.83
N GLU A 353 1.47 1.70 -10.21
CA GLU A 353 0.83 0.98 -11.28
C GLU A 353 0.90 1.81 -12.57
N GLU A 354 1.51 1.22 -13.60
CA GLU A 354 1.64 1.78 -14.96
C GLU A 354 2.04 3.27 -14.99
N PRO A 355 3.23 3.64 -14.50
CA PRO A 355 3.67 5.04 -14.46
C PRO A 355 3.71 5.71 -15.85
N GLU A 356 3.75 4.91 -16.90
CA GLU A 356 3.74 5.35 -18.30
C GLU A 356 2.36 5.76 -18.83
N ALA A 357 1.28 5.54 -18.09
CA ALA A 357 -0.08 5.81 -18.55
C ALA A 357 -0.24 7.28 -18.99
N HIS A 358 -0.66 7.47 -20.24
CA HIS A 358 -0.87 8.78 -20.89
C HIS A 358 0.41 9.65 -21.06
N ILE A 359 1.60 9.10 -20.81
CA ILE A 359 2.86 9.82 -20.94
C ILE A 359 3.57 9.45 -22.25
N HIS A 360 4.09 10.45 -22.95
CA HIS A 360 4.82 10.24 -24.19
C HIS A 360 6.12 9.45 -23.95
N THR A 361 6.46 8.54 -24.87
CA THR A 361 7.56 7.55 -24.70
C THR A 361 8.92 8.15 -24.33
N HIS A 362 9.29 9.31 -24.87
CA HIS A 362 10.57 9.94 -24.54
C HIS A 362 10.62 10.48 -23.09
N ILE A 363 9.47 10.86 -22.53
CA ILE A 363 9.36 11.32 -21.14
C ILE A 363 9.36 10.12 -20.19
N GLN A 364 8.84 8.97 -20.63
CA GLN A 364 8.81 7.75 -19.82
C GLN A 364 10.22 7.36 -19.34
N LYS A 365 11.23 7.41 -20.21
CA LYS A 365 12.62 7.10 -19.83
C LYS A 365 13.15 8.06 -18.76
N THR A 366 12.89 9.34 -18.91
CA THR A 366 13.32 10.36 -17.92
C THR A 366 12.61 10.15 -16.57
N LEU A 367 11.30 9.94 -16.61
CA LEU A 367 10.51 9.64 -15.41
C LEU A 367 11.06 8.41 -14.68
N PHE A 368 11.30 7.33 -15.41
CA PHE A 368 11.77 6.08 -14.85
C PHE A 368 13.16 6.22 -14.21
N ASN A 369 14.10 6.90 -14.88
CA ASN A 369 15.43 7.15 -14.32
C ASN A 369 15.35 7.96 -13.02
N ASN A 370 14.41 8.90 -12.92
CA ASN A 370 14.21 9.69 -11.71
C ASN A 370 13.50 8.91 -10.59
N LEU A 371 12.68 7.91 -10.93
CA LEU A 371 12.06 7.01 -9.96
C LEU A 371 13.06 6.00 -9.34
N GLN A 372 14.23 5.81 -9.97
CA GLN A 372 15.30 4.97 -9.44
C GLN A 372 16.07 5.63 -8.28
N VAL A 373 15.48 6.61 -7.60
CA VAL A 373 16.14 7.37 -6.53
C VAL A 373 16.66 6.41 -5.45
N ALA A 374 17.98 6.33 -5.39
CA ALA A 374 18.70 5.49 -4.45
C ALA A 374 18.71 6.10 -3.04
N HIS A 375 17.67 5.84 -2.26
CA HIS A 375 17.69 6.11 -0.84
C HIS A 375 17.74 4.80 -0.06
N THR A 376 18.53 4.76 1.02
CA THR A 376 18.86 3.57 1.78
C THR A 376 17.63 2.84 2.35
N TYR A 377 16.52 3.55 2.58
CA TYR A 377 15.29 3.01 3.15
C TYR A 377 14.07 3.11 2.24
N THR A 378 14.30 3.35 0.94
CA THR A 378 13.22 3.49 -0.03
C THR A 378 13.27 2.35 -1.04
N GLN A 379 12.16 1.67 -1.20
CA GLN A 379 11.99 0.64 -2.20
C GLN A 379 10.78 0.96 -3.09
N VAL A 380 10.96 0.85 -4.40
CA VAL A 380 9.90 1.09 -5.38
C VAL A 380 9.54 -0.23 -6.05
N VAL A 381 8.25 -0.54 -6.11
CA VAL A 381 7.70 -1.68 -6.85
C VAL A 381 6.74 -1.13 -7.90
N MET A 382 7.04 -1.33 -9.17
CA MET A 382 6.19 -0.81 -10.23
C MET A 382 5.76 -1.90 -11.20
N SER A 383 4.53 -1.78 -11.71
CA SER A 383 4.07 -2.57 -12.84
C SER A 383 4.14 -1.77 -14.12
N THR A 384 4.47 -2.40 -15.23
CA THR A 384 4.55 -1.73 -16.53
C THR A 384 4.26 -2.69 -17.69
N HIS A 385 3.71 -2.12 -18.76
CA HIS A 385 3.61 -2.74 -20.08
C HIS A 385 4.65 -2.18 -21.06
N SER A 386 5.37 -1.11 -20.67
CA SER A 386 6.28 -0.40 -21.57
C SER A 386 7.57 -1.19 -21.76
N THR A 387 7.86 -1.54 -23.00
CA THR A 387 9.14 -2.13 -23.39
C THR A 387 10.31 -1.16 -23.16
N HIS A 388 10.05 0.15 -23.23
CA HIS A 388 11.06 1.18 -22.98
C HIS A 388 11.48 1.27 -21.52
N LEU A 389 10.56 1.02 -20.59
CA LEU A 389 10.86 0.97 -19.17
C LEU A 389 11.67 -0.28 -18.83
N SER A 390 11.40 -1.39 -19.53
CA SER A 390 12.17 -2.63 -19.36
C SER A 390 13.61 -2.51 -19.82
N GLU A 391 13.91 -1.66 -20.81
CA GLU A 391 15.27 -1.41 -21.30
C GLU A 391 16.17 -0.68 -20.27
N VAL A 392 15.57 0.08 -19.36
CA VAL A 392 16.27 0.88 -18.35
C VAL A 392 16.36 0.13 -17.02
N SER A 393 15.50 -0.86 -16.80
CA SER A 393 15.49 -1.66 -15.58
C SER A 393 16.70 -2.60 -15.51
N ASP A 394 17.27 -2.72 -14.32
CA ASP A 394 18.24 -3.75 -14.01
C ASP A 394 17.55 -5.12 -14.06
N ILE A 395 18.11 -6.06 -14.81
CA ILE A 395 17.52 -7.38 -15.05
C ILE A 395 17.27 -8.17 -13.76
N GLU A 396 18.09 -7.96 -12.74
CA GLU A 396 17.95 -8.61 -11.43
C GLU A 396 16.74 -8.08 -10.64
N LYS A 397 16.24 -6.88 -11.00
CA LYS A 397 15.12 -6.21 -10.36
C LYS A 397 13.80 -6.40 -11.12
N VAL A 398 13.79 -7.26 -12.14
CA VAL A 398 12.61 -7.52 -12.96
C VAL A 398 11.97 -8.84 -12.59
N ASN A 399 10.66 -8.83 -12.41
CA ASN A 399 9.81 -10.00 -12.35
C ASN A 399 8.94 -10.05 -13.61
N VAL A 400 8.97 -11.16 -14.33
CA VAL A 400 8.16 -11.35 -15.55
C VAL A 400 6.95 -12.19 -15.20
N MET A 401 5.77 -11.65 -15.47
CA MET A 401 4.51 -12.38 -15.33
C MET A 401 4.03 -12.89 -16.67
N LYS A 402 3.71 -14.18 -16.71
CA LYS A 402 3.15 -14.83 -17.89
C LYS A 402 1.85 -15.52 -17.53
N LYS A 403 0.83 -15.30 -18.34
CA LYS A 403 -0.43 -16.04 -18.26
C LYS A 403 -0.20 -17.46 -18.78
N VAL A 404 -0.54 -18.46 -17.97
CA VAL A 404 -0.41 -19.90 -18.34
C VAL A 404 -1.69 -20.38 -18.97
N ASP A 405 -2.81 -20.02 -18.35
CA ASP A 405 -4.17 -20.29 -18.80
C ASP A 405 -5.09 -19.15 -18.39
N GLU A 406 -6.41 -19.27 -18.62
CA GLU A 406 -7.37 -18.21 -18.26
C GLU A 406 -7.45 -17.94 -16.75
N GLN A 407 -6.98 -18.85 -15.91
CA GLN A 407 -7.16 -18.83 -14.46
C GLN A 407 -5.87 -18.65 -13.69
N THR A 408 -4.70 -18.93 -14.29
CA THR A 408 -3.42 -18.94 -13.60
C THR A 408 -2.34 -18.14 -14.32
N SER A 409 -1.47 -17.53 -13.52
CA SER A 409 -0.27 -16.84 -14.00
C SER A 409 0.96 -17.33 -13.26
N LEU A 410 2.09 -17.34 -13.95
CA LEU A 410 3.40 -17.65 -13.39
C LEU A 410 4.24 -16.39 -13.30
N VAL A 411 5.15 -16.38 -12.32
CA VAL A 411 6.18 -15.36 -12.15
C VAL A 411 7.55 -15.99 -12.40
N MET A 412 8.36 -15.33 -13.21
CA MET A 412 9.69 -15.77 -13.56
C MET A 412 10.69 -14.64 -13.35
N LYS A 413 11.88 -15.00 -12.84
CA LYS A 413 13.03 -14.11 -12.88
C LYS A 413 13.77 -14.34 -14.21
N PRO A 414 14.06 -13.28 -14.99
CA PRO A 414 14.84 -13.44 -16.22
C PRO A 414 16.23 -14.04 -15.97
N THR A 415 16.79 -13.81 -14.79
CA THR A 415 18.08 -14.36 -14.37
C THR A 415 18.10 -15.88 -14.16
N ASN A 416 16.96 -16.50 -13.82
CA ASN A 416 16.88 -17.95 -13.57
C ASN A 416 17.17 -18.81 -14.82
N GLY A 417 17.19 -18.23 -16.01
CA GLY A 417 17.55 -18.89 -17.25
C GLY A 417 19.00 -18.70 -17.69
N LEU A 418 19.72 -17.75 -17.06
CA LEU A 418 21.09 -17.40 -17.46
C LEU A 418 22.14 -18.38 -16.96
N ASP A 419 21.87 -19.11 -15.87
CA ASP A 419 22.75 -20.16 -15.35
C ASP A 419 23.04 -21.29 -16.36
N ARG A 420 22.17 -21.45 -17.36
CA ARG A 420 22.35 -22.43 -18.45
C ARG A 420 23.34 -21.98 -19.53
N PHE A 421 23.69 -20.69 -19.56
CA PHE A 421 24.57 -20.09 -20.58
C PHE A 421 25.93 -19.66 -20.04
N GLY A 422 26.21 -19.91 -18.76
CA GLY A 422 27.44 -19.55 -18.10
C GLY A 422 27.61 -18.05 -17.82
N THR A 423 28.55 -17.72 -16.96
CA THR A 423 28.90 -16.35 -16.55
C THR A 423 29.27 -15.40 -17.70
N ASP A 424 29.56 -15.90 -18.87
CA ASP A 424 29.96 -15.11 -20.06
C ASP A 424 28.82 -14.21 -20.60
N VAL A 425 27.58 -14.47 -20.26
CA VAL A 425 26.42 -13.67 -20.71
C VAL A 425 26.28 -12.36 -19.92
N LEU A 426 26.76 -12.32 -18.69
CA LEU A 426 26.80 -11.09 -17.89
C LEU A 426 27.87 -10.11 -18.37
N GLU A 427 28.93 -10.61 -19.02
CA GLU A 427 29.98 -9.79 -19.63
C GLU A 427 29.64 -9.29 -21.04
N CYS A 428 28.71 -9.92 -21.73
CA CYS A 428 28.21 -9.47 -23.03
C CYS A 428 27.30 -8.23 -22.89
N LYS A 429 27.87 -7.08 -22.62
CA LYS A 429 27.22 -5.74 -22.65
C LYS A 429 26.51 -5.37 -23.96
N GLY A 430 26.22 -6.32 -24.83
CA GLY A 430 25.63 -6.11 -26.16
C GLY A 430 24.35 -6.89 -26.45
N ILE A 431 23.88 -7.76 -25.57
CA ILE A 431 22.58 -8.42 -25.76
C ILE A 431 21.52 -7.50 -25.20
N SER A 432 20.77 -6.85 -26.08
CA SER A 432 19.63 -6.01 -25.70
C SER A 432 18.70 -6.78 -24.79
N PHE A 433 18.34 -6.20 -23.64
CA PHE A 433 17.33 -6.71 -22.71
C PHE A 433 16.01 -7.08 -23.42
N ALA A 434 15.66 -6.32 -24.50
CA ALA A 434 14.57 -6.64 -25.39
C ALA A 434 14.67 -8.04 -26.02
N LYS A 435 15.90 -8.52 -26.32
CA LYS A 435 16.13 -9.86 -26.88
C LYS A 435 15.96 -10.97 -25.84
N ILE A 436 16.24 -10.68 -24.57
CA ILE A 436 16.01 -11.62 -23.47
C ILE A 436 14.51 -11.67 -23.17
N LEU A 437 13.86 -10.53 -23.04
CA LEU A 437 12.39 -10.46 -22.83
C LEU A 437 11.59 -11.08 -23.97
N SER A 438 12.01 -10.92 -25.25
CA SER A 438 11.31 -11.54 -26.39
C SER A 438 11.31 -13.07 -26.38
N ARG A 439 12.10 -13.71 -25.51
CA ARG A 439 12.06 -15.16 -25.28
C ARG A 439 11.13 -15.57 -24.15
N TYR A 440 10.75 -14.62 -23.30
CA TYR A 440 9.88 -14.86 -22.12
C TYR A 440 8.47 -14.26 -22.29
N LEU A 441 8.31 -13.28 -23.16
CA LEU A 441 7.03 -12.75 -23.66
C LEU A 441 6.70 -13.43 -24.99
#